data_69e83fc4fcd72baa5258cc6c3d4a6bcc
#
_entry.id   69e83fc4fcd72baa5258cc6c3d4a6bcc
#
_cell.length_a   1.000
_cell.length_b   1.000
_cell.length_c   1.000
_cell.angle_alpha   90.00
_cell.angle_beta   90.00
_cell.angle_gamma   90.00
#
_symmetry.space_group_name_H-M   'P 1'
#
loop_
_entity.id
_entity.type
_entity.pdbx_description
1 polymer ?
#
loop_
_entity_poly.entity_id
_entity_poly.type
_entity_poly.pdbx_seq_one_letter_code
_entity_poly.pdbx_strand_id
1 'polypeptide(L)'
;YPSGSIDEEINYFLDQAMDASKQVAEEYKGKLTVNTGTLQQSATDAANPYFDMFAQEDLSGVQEVLLWRQYGRGLSTHNVNSAAGRGNYRIGVTRGLVNSFLMADGTPVYSHGTYAAGDGYYKGDKTIADVRANRDPRLSIFLKEPGQNNILFELDNSEGTEAVLVEPYP
;
A
#
# COMPACT_ATOMS: atom_id res chain seq x y z
N TYR A 1 -7.55 35.91 -8.07
CA TYR A 1 -6.65 36.37 -9.13
C TYR A 1 -7.33 36.34 -10.49
N PRO A 2 -8.27 37.23 -10.79
CA PRO A 2 -8.84 37.29 -12.14
C PRO A 2 -7.87 38.07 -13.04
N SER A 3 -7.19 37.41 -13.97
CA SER A 3 -6.35 38.04 -14.98
C SER A 3 -7.14 38.48 -16.21
N GLY A 4 -8.34 37.94 -16.38
CA GLY A 4 -9.14 38.09 -17.60
C GLY A 4 -8.77 37.11 -18.71
N SER A 5 -7.79 36.23 -18.46
CA SER A 5 -7.34 35.13 -19.33
C SER A 5 -7.37 33.81 -18.58
N ILE A 6 -8.20 32.87 -19.03
CA ILE A 6 -8.32 31.55 -18.42
C ILE A 6 -6.98 30.80 -18.48
N ASP A 7 -6.28 30.89 -19.58
CA ASP A 7 -5.00 30.19 -19.77
C ASP A 7 -3.89 30.73 -18.83
N GLU A 8 -3.85 32.03 -18.60
CA GLU A 8 -2.93 32.62 -17.63
C GLU A 8 -3.25 32.22 -16.21
N GLU A 9 -4.54 32.12 -15.84
CA GLU A 9 -4.96 31.68 -14.52
C GLU A 9 -4.66 30.21 -14.31
N ILE A 10 -4.90 29.35 -15.28
CA ILE A 10 -4.56 27.92 -15.22
C ILE A 10 -3.05 27.77 -15.02
N ASN A 11 -2.23 28.41 -15.82
CA ASN A 11 -0.78 28.33 -15.72
C ASN A 11 -0.29 28.84 -14.36
N TYR A 12 -0.82 29.96 -13.88
CA TYR A 12 -0.47 30.46 -12.55
C TYR A 12 -0.72 29.42 -11.44
N PHE A 13 -1.91 28.81 -11.41
CA PHE A 13 -2.21 27.82 -10.38
C PHE A 13 -1.42 26.51 -10.55
N LEU A 14 -1.12 26.11 -11.78
CA LEU A 14 -0.27 24.96 -12.04
C LEU A 14 1.18 25.20 -11.56
N ASP A 15 1.73 26.39 -11.80
CA ASP A 15 3.05 26.76 -11.32
C ASP A 15 3.10 26.79 -9.80
N GLN A 16 2.09 27.37 -9.14
CA GLN A 16 2.00 27.34 -7.67
C GLN A 16 1.91 25.92 -7.13
N ALA A 17 1.14 25.04 -7.76
CA ALA A 17 1.02 23.64 -7.36
C ALA A 17 2.34 22.89 -7.57
N MET A 18 3.02 23.14 -8.66
CA MET A 18 4.32 22.53 -8.96
C MET A 18 5.39 22.97 -7.95
N ASP A 19 5.49 24.27 -7.66
CA ASP A 19 6.46 24.80 -6.70
C ASP A 19 6.21 24.26 -5.29
N ALA A 20 4.95 24.25 -4.84
CA ALA A 20 4.57 23.69 -3.54
C ALA A 20 4.89 22.19 -3.47
N SER A 21 4.57 21.42 -4.51
CA SER A 21 4.85 19.99 -4.57
C SER A 21 6.34 19.70 -4.57
N LYS A 22 7.13 20.49 -5.29
CA LYS A 22 8.59 20.40 -5.30
C LYS A 22 9.19 20.70 -3.94
N GLN A 23 8.72 21.74 -3.28
CA GLN A 23 9.17 22.08 -1.92
C GLN A 23 8.90 20.94 -0.94
N VAL A 24 7.70 20.36 -0.96
CA VAL A 24 7.35 19.20 -0.11
C VAL A 24 8.24 17.99 -0.44
N ALA A 25 8.43 17.69 -1.71
CA ALA A 25 9.26 16.56 -2.13
C ALA A 25 10.72 16.70 -1.66
N GLU A 26 11.30 17.89 -1.74
CA GLU A 26 12.66 18.16 -1.25
C GLU A 26 12.76 18.10 0.27
N GLU A 27 11.78 18.66 0.97
CA GLU A 27 11.76 18.68 2.44
C GLU A 27 11.61 17.28 3.05
N TYR A 28 10.79 16.42 2.43
CA TYR A 28 10.47 15.08 2.95
C TYR A 28 11.29 13.95 2.32
N LYS A 29 12.18 14.25 1.38
CA LYS A 29 12.99 13.25 0.66
C LYS A 29 13.68 12.22 1.56
N GLY A 30 14.15 12.62 2.74
CA GLY A 30 14.82 11.72 3.69
C GLY A 30 13.93 11.20 4.82
N LYS A 31 12.63 11.49 4.79
CA LYS A 31 11.68 11.18 5.88
C LYS A 31 10.65 10.12 5.49
N LEU A 32 10.70 9.65 4.23
CA LEU A 32 9.79 8.62 3.75
C LEU A 32 10.11 7.28 4.40
N THR A 33 9.07 6.55 4.77
CA THR A 33 9.19 5.23 5.37
C THR A 33 9.76 4.23 4.36
N VAL A 34 10.83 3.56 4.77
CA VAL A 34 11.55 2.63 3.89
C VAL A 34 10.76 1.34 3.74
N ASN A 35 10.55 0.91 2.50
CA ASN A 35 10.11 -0.45 2.20
C ASN A 35 11.34 -1.33 2.00
N THR A 36 11.58 -2.25 2.93
CA THR A 36 12.71 -3.21 2.85
C THR A 36 12.46 -4.35 1.87
N GLY A 37 11.23 -4.49 1.36
CA GLY A 37 10.82 -5.62 0.54
C GLY A 37 10.57 -6.90 1.33
N THR A 38 10.80 -6.89 2.64
CA THR A 38 10.56 -8.06 3.49
C THR A 38 9.06 -8.32 3.58
N LEU A 39 8.66 -9.54 3.24
CA LEU A 39 7.34 -10.08 3.55
C LEU A 39 7.49 -10.91 4.82
N GLN A 40 7.02 -10.37 5.93
CA GLN A 40 7.11 -11.04 7.21
C GLN A 40 6.24 -12.31 7.20
N GLN A 41 6.85 -13.46 7.40
CA GLN A 41 6.21 -14.78 7.40
C GLN A 41 6.27 -15.46 8.77
N SER A 42 7.05 -14.90 9.68
CA SER A 42 7.18 -15.32 11.08
C SER A 42 7.45 -14.11 11.98
N ALA A 43 7.26 -14.29 13.28
CA ALA A 43 7.58 -13.26 14.28
C ALA A 43 9.07 -12.88 14.32
N THR A 44 9.93 -13.80 13.89
CA THR A 44 11.38 -13.60 13.92
C THR A 44 11.95 -12.97 12.66
N ASP A 45 11.11 -12.77 11.63
CA ASP A 45 11.54 -12.11 10.41
C ASP A 45 11.78 -10.62 10.67
N ALA A 46 12.71 -10.05 9.90
CA ALA A 46 12.96 -8.62 9.98
C ALA A 46 11.70 -7.80 9.66
N ALA A 47 11.42 -6.81 10.48
CA ALA A 47 10.30 -5.90 10.26
C ALA A 47 10.46 -5.13 8.96
N ASN A 48 9.34 -4.83 8.31
CA ASN A 48 9.27 -3.92 7.19
C ASN A 48 8.59 -2.61 7.65
N PRO A 49 9.33 -1.53 7.84
CA PRO A 49 8.76 -0.26 8.33
C PRO A 49 7.57 0.23 7.50
N TYR A 50 7.57 0.00 6.19
CA TYR A 50 6.46 0.36 5.32
C TYR A 50 5.19 -0.46 5.63
N PHE A 51 5.33 -1.75 5.94
CA PHE A 51 4.20 -2.57 6.39
C PHE A 51 3.73 -2.11 7.78
N ASP A 52 4.65 -1.89 8.70
CA ASP A 52 4.33 -1.50 10.08
C ASP A 52 3.58 -0.17 10.13
N MET A 53 3.87 0.76 9.21
CA MET A 53 3.13 2.02 9.11
C MET A 53 1.63 1.81 8.94
N PHE A 54 1.21 0.78 8.19
CA PHE A 54 -0.21 0.46 7.99
C PHE A 54 -0.80 -0.44 9.10
N ALA A 55 0.04 -1.07 9.89
CA ALA A 55 -0.36 -2.07 10.89
C ALA A 55 -0.44 -1.53 12.33
N GLN A 56 -0.07 -0.28 12.57
CA GLN A 56 -0.05 0.32 13.90
C GLN A 56 -1.25 1.24 14.15
N GLU A 57 -1.62 1.38 15.42
CA GLU A 57 -2.74 2.23 15.83
C GLU A 57 -2.36 3.70 16.00
N ASP A 58 -1.09 3.99 16.27
CA ASP A 58 -0.57 5.35 16.51
C ASP A 58 0.47 5.73 15.46
N LEU A 59 0.11 6.67 14.61
CA LEU A 59 0.96 7.18 13.52
C LEU A 59 1.69 8.49 13.89
N SER A 60 1.61 8.93 15.13
CA SER A 60 2.25 10.20 15.56
C SER A 60 3.77 10.22 15.37
N GLY A 61 4.41 9.06 15.39
CA GLY A 61 5.85 8.90 15.13
C GLY A 61 6.24 8.77 13.65
N VAL A 62 5.28 8.68 12.74
CA VAL A 62 5.54 8.46 11.31
C VAL A 62 5.56 9.80 10.58
N GLN A 63 6.74 10.27 10.23
CA GLN A 63 6.96 11.61 9.69
C GLN A 63 6.30 11.88 8.33
N GLU A 64 6.05 10.85 7.52
CA GLU A 64 5.40 11.01 6.22
C GLU A 64 3.88 11.10 6.29
N VAL A 65 3.28 10.78 7.45
CA VAL A 65 1.84 10.83 7.64
C VAL A 65 1.45 12.22 8.13
N LEU A 66 0.86 13.02 7.25
CA LEU A 66 0.50 14.41 7.53
C LEU A 66 -0.84 14.54 8.27
N LEU A 67 -1.76 13.60 8.05
CA LEU A 67 -3.08 13.60 8.67
C LEU A 67 -3.54 12.16 8.89
N TRP A 68 -3.96 11.84 10.12
CA TRP A 68 -4.49 10.54 10.48
C TRP A 68 -5.54 10.65 11.58
N ARG A 69 -6.34 9.63 11.71
CA ARG A 69 -7.33 9.52 12.78
C ARG A 69 -7.14 8.23 13.55
N GLN A 70 -6.90 8.36 14.83
CA GLN A 70 -6.76 7.20 15.70
C GLN A 70 -8.12 6.53 15.98
N TYR A 71 -8.14 5.21 15.83
CA TYR A 71 -9.22 4.35 16.26
C TYR A 71 -8.72 3.40 17.33
N GLY A 72 -9.51 3.15 18.36
CA GLY A 72 -9.10 2.28 19.45
C GLY A 72 -10.16 2.16 20.54
N ARG A 73 -9.92 1.30 21.51
CA ARG A 73 -10.78 1.16 22.68
C ARG A 73 -10.85 2.47 23.46
N GLY A 74 -12.06 2.96 23.78
CA GLY A 74 -12.27 4.23 24.46
C GLY A 74 -12.22 5.47 23.54
N LEU A 75 -11.93 5.29 22.26
CA LEU A 75 -12.01 6.29 21.22
C LEU A 75 -13.15 5.95 20.25
N SER A 76 -13.02 6.36 18.98
CA SER A 76 -13.90 5.87 17.92
C SER A 76 -13.48 4.48 17.50
N THR A 77 -14.44 3.58 17.31
CA THR A 77 -14.22 2.25 16.77
C THR A 77 -14.98 2.07 15.46
N HIS A 78 -14.56 1.11 14.66
CA HIS A 78 -15.27 0.69 13.43
C HIS A 78 -15.08 -0.81 13.23
N ASN A 79 -15.93 -1.41 12.40
CA ASN A 79 -15.90 -2.84 12.09
C ASN A 79 -15.23 -3.16 10.74
N VAL A 80 -14.56 -2.18 10.12
CA VAL A 80 -13.93 -2.35 8.80
C VAL A 80 -12.88 -3.45 8.84
N ASN A 81 -12.09 -3.56 9.91
CA ASN A 81 -11.08 -4.60 10.06
C ASN A 81 -11.72 -6.01 10.05
N SER A 82 -12.84 -6.18 10.74
CA SER A 82 -13.58 -7.44 10.72
C SER A 82 -14.17 -7.74 9.34
N ALA A 83 -14.67 -6.71 8.68
CA ALA A 83 -15.25 -6.81 7.35
C ALA A 83 -14.18 -7.19 6.28
N ALA A 84 -13.05 -6.51 6.30
CA ALA A 84 -11.96 -6.73 5.35
C ALA A 84 -11.19 -8.04 5.63
N GLY A 85 -10.86 -8.29 6.91
CA GLY A 85 -10.00 -9.42 7.29
C GLY A 85 -10.68 -10.78 7.31
N ARG A 86 -12.02 -10.82 7.42
CA ARG A 86 -12.78 -12.08 7.48
C ARG A 86 -13.47 -12.49 6.18
N GLY A 87 -13.31 -11.72 5.12
CA GLY A 87 -13.91 -11.99 3.82
C GLY A 87 -15.45 -11.96 3.77
N ASN A 88 -16.11 -11.64 4.89
CA ASN A 88 -17.57 -11.69 5.02
C ASN A 88 -18.30 -10.74 4.06
N TYR A 89 -17.68 -9.66 3.66
CA TYR A 89 -18.25 -8.63 2.81
C TYR A 89 -17.67 -8.61 1.40
N ARG A 90 -16.81 -9.57 1.06
CA ARG A 90 -16.12 -9.64 -0.25
C ARG A 90 -15.43 -8.31 -0.61
N ILE A 91 -14.86 -7.65 0.38
CA ILE A 91 -14.09 -6.42 0.19
C ILE A 91 -12.70 -6.82 -0.31
N GLY A 92 -12.27 -6.20 -1.39
CA GLY A 92 -10.93 -6.40 -1.96
C GLY A 92 -10.38 -5.09 -2.53
N VAL A 93 -9.13 -5.13 -2.94
CA VAL A 93 -8.51 -4.00 -3.62
C VAL A 93 -9.09 -3.83 -5.03
N THR A 94 -9.25 -2.60 -5.47
CA THR A 94 -9.74 -2.33 -6.83
C THR A 94 -8.66 -2.58 -7.86
N ARG A 95 -9.06 -2.93 -9.09
CA ARG A 95 -8.16 -3.02 -10.22
C ARG A 95 -7.36 -1.72 -10.44
N GLY A 96 -8.01 -0.57 -10.27
CA GLY A 96 -7.36 0.74 -10.39
C GLY A 96 -6.20 0.89 -9.41
N LEU A 97 -6.38 0.48 -8.14
CA LEU A 97 -5.31 0.50 -7.16
C LEU A 97 -4.16 -0.44 -7.56
N VAL A 98 -4.46 -1.68 -7.96
CA VAL A 98 -3.42 -2.63 -8.41
C VAL A 98 -2.65 -2.09 -9.61
N ASN A 99 -3.33 -1.47 -10.57
CA ASN A 99 -2.69 -0.91 -11.76
C ASN A 99 -1.88 0.37 -11.51
N SER A 100 -2.12 1.06 -10.39
CA SER A 100 -1.33 2.25 -10.01
C SER A 100 0.08 1.92 -9.54
N PHE A 101 0.32 0.68 -9.11
CA PHE A 101 1.69 0.21 -8.85
C PHE A 101 2.42 0.01 -10.17
N LEU A 102 3.63 0.54 -10.28
CA LEU A 102 4.44 0.44 -11.50
C LEU A 102 5.06 -0.95 -11.66
N MET A 103 5.61 -1.21 -12.82
CA MET A 103 6.52 -2.34 -13.02
C MET A 103 7.86 -2.06 -12.32
N ALA A 104 8.68 -3.07 -12.12
CA ALA A 104 9.96 -2.94 -11.41
C ALA A 104 10.96 -2.01 -12.14
N ASP A 105 10.77 -1.80 -13.44
CA ASP A 105 11.53 -0.86 -14.25
C ASP A 105 10.97 0.58 -14.23
N GLY A 106 9.91 0.82 -13.48
CA GLY A 106 9.24 2.12 -13.35
C GLY A 106 8.21 2.42 -14.44
N THR A 107 7.93 1.49 -15.35
CA THR A 107 6.92 1.69 -16.39
C THR A 107 5.52 1.36 -15.89
N PRO A 108 4.46 1.99 -16.43
CA PRO A 108 3.09 1.61 -16.12
C PRO A 108 2.75 0.20 -16.66
N VAL A 109 1.91 -0.56 -15.93
CA VAL A 109 1.52 -1.91 -16.33
C VAL A 109 0.84 -1.96 -17.71
N TYR A 110 0.08 -0.94 -18.07
CA TYR A 110 -0.63 -0.88 -19.35
C TYR A 110 0.29 -0.68 -20.57
N SER A 111 1.56 -0.31 -20.38
CA SER A 111 2.55 -0.28 -21.47
C SER A 111 3.06 -1.67 -21.88
N HIS A 112 2.70 -2.71 -21.11
CA HIS A 112 3.10 -4.10 -21.33
C HIS A 112 1.97 -4.97 -21.91
N GLY A 113 1.06 -4.38 -22.65
CA GLY A 113 -0.01 -5.10 -23.34
C GLY A 113 -1.29 -5.25 -22.52
N THR A 114 -2.06 -6.28 -22.81
CA THR A 114 -3.35 -6.53 -22.16
C THR A 114 -3.18 -7.27 -20.84
N TYR A 115 -4.07 -7.01 -19.88
CA TYR A 115 -4.07 -7.66 -18.56
C TYR A 115 -4.15 -9.19 -18.62
N ALA A 116 -4.71 -9.75 -19.69
CA ALA A 116 -4.89 -11.20 -19.80
C ALA A 116 -3.61 -11.93 -20.18
N ALA A 117 -2.73 -11.34 -20.96
CA ALA A 117 -1.62 -12.04 -21.58
C ALA A 117 -0.25 -11.35 -21.41
N GLY A 118 -0.23 -10.01 -21.20
CA GLY A 118 1.01 -9.25 -21.09
C GLY A 118 1.95 -9.44 -22.30
N ASP A 119 3.14 -8.88 -22.20
CA ASP A 119 4.23 -9.01 -23.20
C ASP A 119 5.35 -9.96 -22.75
N GLY A 120 5.11 -10.72 -21.69
CA GLY A 120 6.10 -11.61 -21.08
C GLY A 120 6.89 -10.95 -19.94
N TYR A 121 7.05 -9.64 -19.89
CA TYR A 121 7.52 -8.93 -18.72
C TYR A 121 6.41 -8.80 -17.68
N TYR A 122 5.23 -8.33 -18.07
CA TYR A 122 4.01 -8.51 -17.29
C TYR A 122 3.47 -9.92 -17.50
N LYS A 123 3.31 -10.69 -16.44
CA LYS A 123 2.94 -12.11 -16.50
C LYS A 123 1.45 -12.36 -16.65
N GLY A 124 0.64 -11.30 -16.64
CA GLY A 124 -0.82 -11.43 -16.76
C GLY A 124 -1.53 -11.56 -15.44
N ASP A 125 -2.81 -11.91 -15.48
CA ASP A 125 -3.74 -11.88 -14.34
C ASP A 125 -4.27 -13.25 -13.92
N LYS A 126 -3.64 -14.34 -14.33
CA LYS A 126 -4.16 -15.69 -14.05
C LYS A 126 -4.07 -16.05 -12.57
N THR A 127 -2.99 -15.63 -11.92
CA THR A 127 -2.75 -15.88 -10.51
C THR A 127 -2.26 -14.61 -9.84
N ILE A 128 -2.36 -14.53 -8.51
CA ILE A 128 -1.79 -13.42 -7.75
C ILE A 128 -0.27 -13.33 -7.94
N ALA A 129 0.41 -14.48 -8.05
CA ALA A 129 1.83 -14.54 -8.36
C ALA A 129 2.17 -13.85 -9.69
N ASP A 130 1.36 -14.10 -10.74
CA ASP A 130 1.53 -13.44 -12.05
C ASP A 130 1.34 -11.92 -11.93
N VAL A 131 0.29 -11.48 -11.22
CA VAL A 131 0.00 -10.05 -11.01
C VAL A 131 1.13 -9.34 -10.29
N ARG A 132 1.81 -10.00 -9.35
CA ARG A 132 2.90 -9.45 -8.53
C ARG A 132 4.26 -9.50 -9.23
N ALA A 133 4.43 -10.40 -10.18
CA ALA A 133 5.71 -10.61 -10.86
C ALA A 133 6.19 -9.35 -11.58
N ASN A 134 7.47 -9.00 -11.39
CA ASN A 134 8.09 -7.82 -12.00
C ASN A 134 7.40 -6.48 -11.68
N ARG A 135 6.72 -6.39 -10.54
CA ARG A 135 6.02 -5.18 -10.08
C ARG A 135 6.76 -4.52 -8.93
N ASP A 136 6.36 -3.32 -8.61
CA ASP A 136 6.76 -2.62 -7.40
C ASP A 136 6.57 -3.56 -6.18
N PRO A 137 7.62 -3.79 -5.36
CA PRO A 137 7.54 -4.76 -4.25
C PRO A 137 6.49 -4.39 -3.20
N ARG A 138 6.05 -3.13 -3.13
CA ARG A 138 4.96 -2.72 -2.24
C ARG A 138 3.63 -3.39 -2.58
N LEU A 139 3.40 -3.75 -3.85
CA LEU A 139 2.20 -4.48 -4.24
C LEU A 139 2.08 -5.83 -3.50
N SER A 140 3.19 -6.48 -3.20
CA SER A 140 3.22 -7.74 -2.48
C SER A 140 2.74 -7.64 -1.02
N ILE A 141 2.72 -6.45 -0.45
CA ILE A 141 2.18 -6.19 0.89
C ILE A 141 0.65 -6.19 0.88
N PHE A 142 0.05 -5.71 -0.22
CA PHE A 142 -1.41 -5.61 -0.37
C PHE A 142 -2.06 -6.86 -0.96
N LEU A 143 -1.29 -7.64 -1.72
CA LEU A 143 -1.78 -8.88 -2.36
C LEU A 143 -0.99 -10.07 -1.85
N LYS A 144 -1.61 -10.93 -1.07
CA LYS A 144 -1.02 -12.18 -0.62
C LYS A 144 -1.20 -13.29 -1.65
N GLU A 145 -0.18 -14.13 -1.80
CA GLU A 145 -0.26 -15.36 -2.58
C GLU A 145 -0.75 -16.51 -1.72
N PRO A 146 -1.43 -17.51 -2.31
CA PRO A 146 -1.71 -18.76 -1.64
C PRO A 146 -0.44 -19.39 -1.07
N GLY A 147 -0.51 -19.90 0.15
CA GLY A 147 0.64 -20.50 0.86
C GLY A 147 1.49 -19.51 1.66
N GLN A 148 1.28 -18.21 1.56
CA GLN A 148 1.91 -17.25 2.46
C GLN A 148 1.27 -17.30 3.86
N ASN A 149 2.09 -17.09 4.88
CA ASN A 149 1.61 -17.01 6.26
C ASN A 149 0.86 -15.70 6.50
N ASN A 150 -0.22 -15.78 7.25
CA ASN A 150 -0.95 -14.65 7.78
C ASN A 150 -0.61 -14.52 9.25
N ILE A 151 0.23 -13.55 9.60
CA ILE A 151 0.68 -13.36 10.96
C ILE A 151 -0.33 -12.49 11.67
N LEU A 152 -0.98 -13.05 12.66
CA LEU A 152 -1.91 -12.35 13.55
C LEU A 152 -1.17 -12.01 14.84
N PHE A 153 -0.98 -10.72 15.11
CA PHE A 153 -0.55 -10.26 16.42
C PHE A 153 -1.80 -10.13 17.29
N GLU A 154 -1.94 -10.97 18.29
CA GLU A 154 -2.97 -10.80 19.30
C GLU A 154 -2.53 -9.69 20.26
N LEU A 155 -3.26 -8.59 20.27
CA LEU A 155 -3.00 -7.40 21.11
C LEU A 155 -3.10 -7.67 22.62
N ASP A 156 -3.58 -8.83 23.01
CA ASP A 156 -3.77 -9.22 24.42
C ASP A 156 -3.34 -10.66 24.65
N ASN A 157 -2.17 -10.99 24.14
CA ASN A 157 -1.63 -12.32 24.32
C ASN A 157 -0.75 -12.36 25.57
N SER A 158 -1.36 -12.65 26.73
CA SER A 158 -0.64 -12.83 27.99
C SER A 158 0.37 -14.00 27.96
N GLU A 159 0.30 -14.83 26.92
CA GLU A 159 1.17 -16.01 26.76
C GLU A 159 2.23 -15.85 25.64
N GLY A 160 2.21 -14.76 24.89
CA GLY A 160 3.23 -14.46 23.87
C GLY A 160 3.22 -15.41 22.66
N THR A 161 2.12 -16.12 22.40
CA THR A 161 1.99 -17.02 21.25
C THR A 161 1.33 -16.30 20.06
N GLU A 162 2.00 -16.28 18.93
CA GLU A 162 1.46 -15.74 17.68
C GLU A 162 0.69 -16.84 16.93
N ALA A 163 -0.51 -16.52 16.50
CA ALA A 163 -1.25 -17.38 15.60
C ALA A 163 -0.79 -17.14 14.16
N VAL A 164 -0.17 -18.12 13.55
CA VAL A 164 0.22 -18.10 12.14
C VAL A 164 -0.78 -18.91 11.34
N LEU A 165 -1.50 -18.23 10.44
CA LEU A 165 -2.41 -18.88 9.50
C LEU A 165 -1.80 -18.87 8.12
N VAL A 166 -1.86 -20.00 7.42
CA VAL A 166 -1.46 -20.08 6.02
C VAL A 166 -2.62 -19.64 5.16
N GLU A 167 -2.38 -18.74 4.20
CA GLU A 167 -3.39 -18.32 3.24
C GLU A 167 -3.86 -19.53 2.41
N PRO A 168 -5.18 -19.73 2.27
CA PRO A 168 -5.70 -20.83 1.49
C PRO A 168 -5.40 -20.64 0.00
N TYR A 169 -5.26 -21.74 -0.71
CA TYR A 169 -5.26 -21.72 -2.17
C TYR A 169 -6.66 -21.33 -2.66
N PRO A 170 -6.76 -20.56 -3.76
CA PRO A 170 -8.03 -20.21 -4.38
C PRO A 170 -8.79 -21.43 -4.91
#